data_0715e36454f861ef98193cab1de07aa9
#
_entry.id   0715e36454f861ef98193cab1de07aa9
#
_cell.length_a   1.000
_cell.length_b   1.000
_cell.length_c   1.000
_cell.angle_alpha   90.00
_cell.angle_beta   90.00
_cell.angle_gamma   90.00
#
_symmetry.space_group_name_H-M   'P 1'
#
loop_
_entity.id
_entity.type
_entity.pdbx_description
1 polymer ?
#
loop_
_entity_poly.entity_id
_entity_poly.type
_entity_poly.pdbx_seq_one_letter_code
_entity_poly.pdbx_strand_id
1 'polypeptide(L)'
;MKRLLLWLGVFGALASAQSYQVVDARGKAVEVRSVERIVSLDGITTEILFALGVGEKVVGRDDSSYYPPEAQRLPSVGYQFRLSAEGILSLKPTLVIGREDVRPKEVVEQLERAGVAVVLVPATPSVEGAKAKIRTVAQAVGRVEQGEALVRALERDLLLLKAFQAQHAPKGRLKALFLYLRSPGTTYVCGEGSTPVGVMALAGLDNAAQGIRECKPMTAESVVAARPEVIVVFKKGLESVGGLEGLLKLPGVAQTPAGEKRKVVTMDDLY
;
A
#
# COMPACT_ATOMS: atom_id res chain seq x y z
N MET A 1 12.70 33.43 -67.00
CA MET A 1 11.74 32.83 -66.02
C MET A 1 12.53 31.95 -65.08
N LYS A 2 12.91 32.49 -63.88
CA LYS A 2 13.65 31.75 -62.86
C LYS A 2 12.67 31.27 -61.78
N ARG A 3 12.51 29.95 -61.63
CA ARG A 3 11.67 29.32 -60.58
C ARG A 3 12.50 29.24 -59.30
N LEU A 4 12.08 30.01 -58.31
CA LEU A 4 12.60 29.96 -56.95
C LEU A 4 11.94 28.82 -56.20
N LEU A 5 12.65 27.73 -55.87
CA LEU A 5 12.20 26.65 -55.02
C LEU A 5 12.42 27.07 -53.55
N LEU A 6 11.32 27.35 -52.84
CA LEU A 6 11.32 27.51 -51.39
C LEU A 6 11.44 26.15 -50.74
N TRP A 7 12.53 25.88 -50.06
CA TRP A 7 12.66 24.76 -49.13
C TRP A 7 12.04 25.19 -47.77
N LEU A 8 10.85 24.67 -47.44
CA LEU A 8 10.31 24.72 -46.08
C LEU A 8 11.02 23.64 -45.23
N GLY A 9 12.00 24.07 -44.43
CA GLY A 9 12.58 23.21 -43.41
C GLY A 9 11.59 23.05 -42.28
N VAL A 10 11.05 21.84 -42.14
CA VAL A 10 10.27 21.44 -40.95
C VAL A 10 11.28 21.24 -39.81
N PHE A 11 11.47 22.25 -38.97
CA PHE A 11 12.13 22.10 -37.68
C PHE A 11 11.18 21.35 -36.75
N GLY A 12 11.28 20.03 -36.71
CA GLY A 12 10.69 19.24 -35.65
C GLY A 12 11.39 19.60 -34.33
N ALA A 13 10.73 20.38 -33.49
CA ALA A 13 11.16 20.57 -32.11
C ALA A 13 11.18 19.22 -31.41
N LEU A 14 12.35 18.62 -31.25
CA LEU A 14 12.57 17.54 -30.28
C LEU A 14 12.32 18.16 -28.91
N ALA A 15 11.13 17.96 -28.36
CA ALA A 15 10.86 18.22 -26.95
C ALA A 15 11.80 17.29 -26.15
N SER A 16 12.94 17.80 -25.73
CA SER A 16 13.78 17.09 -24.76
C SER A 16 12.97 16.90 -23.51
N ALA A 17 12.64 15.65 -23.18
CA ALA A 17 12.02 15.32 -21.90
C ALA A 17 12.94 15.84 -20.80
N GLN A 18 12.48 16.89 -20.10
CA GLN A 18 13.24 17.54 -19.05
C GLN A 18 13.34 16.56 -17.87
N SER A 19 14.55 16.05 -17.60
CA SER A 19 14.80 15.22 -16.43
C SER A 19 14.64 16.05 -15.15
N TYR A 20 14.16 15.41 -14.10
CA TYR A 20 14.01 16.04 -12.79
C TYR A 20 14.46 15.10 -11.68
N GLN A 21 14.75 15.63 -10.51
CA GLN A 21 15.20 14.86 -9.36
C GLN A 21 14.07 14.68 -8.35
N VAL A 22 14.01 13.48 -7.78
CA VAL A 22 13.11 13.11 -6.69
C VAL A 22 13.93 12.58 -5.53
N VAL A 23 13.75 13.13 -4.34
CA VAL A 23 14.33 12.56 -3.12
C VAL A 23 13.42 11.43 -2.64
N ASP A 24 13.94 10.22 -2.65
CA ASP A 24 13.19 9.03 -2.25
C ASP A 24 13.25 8.74 -0.73
N ALA A 25 12.58 7.69 -0.27
CA ALA A 25 12.54 7.33 1.15
C ALA A 25 13.92 7.00 1.77
N ARG A 26 14.94 6.72 0.94
CA ARG A 26 16.34 6.52 1.38
C ARG A 26 17.09 7.85 1.57
N GLY A 27 16.47 8.99 1.26
CA GLY A 27 17.14 10.28 1.15
C GLY A 27 18.01 10.41 -0.10
N LYS A 28 17.89 9.49 -1.07
CA LYS A 28 18.65 9.50 -2.33
C LYS A 28 17.94 10.36 -3.35
N ALA A 29 18.69 11.29 -4.00
CA ALA A 29 18.23 12.01 -5.17
C ALA A 29 18.27 11.06 -6.38
N VAL A 30 17.09 10.76 -6.94
CA VAL A 30 16.92 9.91 -8.11
C VAL A 30 16.58 10.78 -9.31
N GLU A 31 17.37 10.70 -10.37
CA GLU A 31 17.07 11.37 -11.64
C GLU A 31 16.04 10.59 -12.43
N VAL A 32 14.85 11.17 -12.63
CA VAL A 32 13.79 10.61 -13.47
C VAL A 32 13.84 11.27 -14.85
N ARG A 33 14.15 10.48 -15.86
CA ARG A 33 14.29 10.93 -17.26
C ARG A 33 13.06 10.64 -18.10
N SER A 34 12.27 9.64 -17.72
CA SER A 34 11.07 9.25 -18.44
C SER A 34 10.12 8.50 -17.51
N VAL A 35 8.83 8.73 -17.70
CA VAL A 35 7.72 8.05 -16.99
C VAL A 35 6.84 7.26 -17.95
N GLU A 36 7.34 6.93 -19.15
CA GLU A 36 6.54 6.27 -20.17
C GLU A 36 6.28 4.79 -19.90
N ARG A 37 7.15 4.14 -19.10
CA ARG A 37 7.02 2.72 -18.74
C ARG A 37 7.31 2.53 -17.26
N ILE A 38 6.25 2.48 -16.47
CA ILE A 38 6.33 2.39 -15.01
C ILE A 38 6.08 0.95 -14.58
N VAL A 39 6.93 0.43 -13.69
CA VAL A 39 6.64 -0.80 -12.94
C VAL A 39 6.40 -0.43 -11.48
N SER A 40 5.27 -0.86 -10.95
CA SER A 40 4.87 -0.65 -9.56
C SER A 40 5.09 -1.91 -8.73
N LEU A 41 5.79 -1.79 -7.61
CA LEU A 41 6.16 -2.91 -6.73
C LEU A 41 5.40 -2.91 -5.39
N ASP A 42 4.21 -2.31 -5.36
CA ASP A 42 3.38 -2.20 -4.14
C ASP A 42 1.94 -1.84 -4.52
N GLY A 43 0.97 -2.52 -3.94
CA GLY A 43 -0.45 -2.31 -4.24
C GLY A 43 -0.91 -0.87 -4.02
N ILE A 44 -0.50 -0.24 -2.91
CA ILE A 44 -0.86 1.15 -2.61
C ILE A 44 -0.20 2.11 -3.62
N THR A 45 1.04 1.84 -4.01
CA THR A 45 1.74 2.62 -5.06
C THR A 45 1.01 2.51 -6.39
N THR A 46 0.54 1.32 -6.75
CA THR A 46 -0.26 1.10 -7.96
C THR A 46 -1.55 1.93 -7.92
N GLU A 47 -2.28 1.89 -6.83
CA GLU A 47 -3.50 2.68 -6.63
C GLU A 47 -3.24 4.18 -6.79
N ILE A 48 -2.18 4.70 -6.17
CA ILE A 48 -1.81 6.12 -6.28
C ILE A 48 -1.48 6.49 -7.72
N LEU A 49 -0.76 5.65 -8.48
CA LEU A 49 -0.44 5.90 -9.89
C LEU A 49 -1.71 6.03 -10.75
N PHE A 50 -2.69 5.14 -10.54
CA PHE A 50 -3.98 5.24 -11.23
C PHE A 50 -4.76 6.48 -10.80
N ALA A 51 -4.81 6.80 -9.51
CA ALA A 51 -5.46 8.00 -8.98
C ALA A 51 -4.82 9.31 -9.50
N LEU A 52 -3.52 9.30 -9.79
CA LEU A 52 -2.80 10.42 -10.42
C LEU A 52 -3.02 10.51 -11.94
N GLY A 53 -3.79 9.60 -12.54
CA GLY A 53 -4.10 9.58 -13.97
C GLY A 53 -2.92 9.14 -14.85
N VAL A 54 -2.00 8.33 -14.32
CA VAL A 54 -0.87 7.77 -15.08
C VAL A 54 -0.93 6.23 -15.19
N GLY A 55 -2.08 5.63 -14.90
CA GLY A 55 -2.27 4.19 -14.93
C GLY A 55 -1.97 3.54 -16.29
N GLU A 56 -2.22 4.24 -17.39
CA GLU A 56 -1.89 3.78 -18.76
C GLU A 56 -0.39 3.61 -19.01
N LYS A 57 0.47 4.26 -18.21
CA LYS A 57 1.93 4.15 -18.27
C LYS A 57 2.48 3.02 -17.42
N VAL A 58 1.63 2.39 -16.59
CA VAL A 58 2.01 1.23 -15.78
C VAL A 58 2.05 -0.01 -16.66
N VAL A 59 3.22 -0.58 -16.84
CA VAL A 59 3.47 -1.75 -17.70
C VAL A 59 3.65 -3.05 -16.93
N GLY A 60 3.72 -2.99 -15.60
CA GLY A 60 3.83 -4.14 -14.73
C GLY A 60 3.56 -3.78 -13.29
N ARG A 61 3.09 -4.76 -12.53
CA ARG A 61 2.70 -4.62 -11.14
C ARG A 61 3.21 -5.79 -10.29
N ASP A 62 3.26 -5.60 -8.98
CA ASP A 62 3.47 -6.72 -8.07
C ASP A 62 2.17 -7.51 -7.78
N ASP A 63 2.30 -8.66 -7.14
CA ASP A 63 1.16 -9.54 -6.82
C ASP A 63 0.15 -8.92 -5.84
N SER A 64 0.53 -7.89 -5.06
CA SER A 64 -0.38 -7.21 -4.13
C SER A 64 -1.23 -6.12 -4.77
N SER A 65 -1.01 -5.80 -6.03
CA SER A 65 -1.69 -4.74 -6.78
C SER A 65 -3.04 -5.22 -7.33
N TYR A 66 -4.04 -5.33 -6.46
CA TYR A 66 -5.40 -5.77 -6.82
C TYR A 66 -6.33 -4.62 -7.22
N TYR A 67 -6.01 -3.39 -6.85
CA TYR A 67 -6.82 -2.21 -7.11
C TYR A 67 -6.02 -1.13 -7.86
N PRO A 68 -6.65 -0.40 -8.79
CA PRO A 68 -8.01 -0.63 -9.30
C PRO A 68 -8.10 -1.92 -10.16
N PRO A 69 -9.31 -2.40 -10.51
CA PRO A 69 -9.48 -3.65 -11.26
C PRO A 69 -8.68 -3.72 -12.57
N GLU A 70 -8.45 -2.57 -13.22
CA GLU A 70 -7.64 -2.45 -14.43
C GLU A 70 -6.19 -2.90 -14.21
N ALA A 71 -5.64 -2.65 -13.02
CA ALA A 71 -4.29 -3.04 -12.68
C ALA A 71 -4.09 -4.56 -12.72
N GLN A 72 -5.14 -5.34 -12.43
CA GLN A 72 -5.07 -6.81 -12.45
C GLN A 72 -4.79 -7.39 -13.83
N ARG A 73 -5.02 -6.62 -14.91
CA ARG A 73 -4.75 -7.03 -16.30
C ARG A 73 -3.28 -6.86 -16.68
N LEU A 74 -2.52 -6.14 -15.86
CA LEU A 74 -1.10 -5.90 -16.12
C LEU A 74 -0.26 -7.13 -15.76
N PRO A 75 0.86 -7.36 -16.46
CA PRO A 75 1.82 -8.41 -16.12
C PRO A 75 2.27 -8.30 -14.66
N SER A 76 2.28 -9.43 -13.94
CA SER A 76 2.85 -9.49 -12.60
C SER A 76 4.37 -9.71 -12.69
N VAL A 77 5.11 -8.99 -11.84
CA VAL A 77 6.56 -9.18 -11.63
C VAL A 77 6.85 -9.96 -10.34
N GLY A 78 5.83 -10.58 -9.75
CA GLY A 78 5.92 -11.35 -8.51
C GLY A 78 5.58 -10.50 -7.27
N TYR A 79 5.76 -11.11 -6.11
CA TYR A 79 5.42 -10.48 -4.83
C TYR A 79 6.57 -9.57 -4.34
N GLN A 80 6.24 -8.40 -3.83
CA GLN A 80 7.21 -7.35 -3.42
C GLN A 80 8.33 -7.82 -2.46
N PHE A 81 8.16 -8.96 -1.79
CA PHE A 81 9.20 -9.58 -0.96
C PHE A 81 9.90 -10.78 -1.61
N ARG A 82 9.64 -11.03 -2.92
CA ARG A 82 10.24 -12.10 -3.74
C ARG A 82 10.41 -11.65 -5.18
N LEU A 83 11.04 -10.49 -5.38
CA LEU A 83 11.22 -9.90 -6.70
C LEU A 83 12.40 -10.52 -7.46
N SER A 84 12.35 -10.44 -8.79
CA SER A 84 13.44 -10.74 -9.71
C SER A 84 13.73 -9.51 -10.57
N ALA A 85 14.99 -9.10 -10.64
CA ALA A 85 15.40 -8.00 -11.50
C ALA A 85 15.18 -8.35 -12.99
N GLU A 86 15.42 -9.59 -13.39
CA GLU A 86 15.18 -10.05 -14.76
C GLU A 86 13.71 -9.93 -15.15
N GLY A 87 12.77 -10.37 -14.28
CA GLY A 87 11.34 -10.24 -14.51
C GLY A 87 10.90 -8.79 -14.68
N ILE A 88 11.45 -7.88 -13.87
CA ILE A 88 11.17 -6.44 -13.96
C ILE A 88 11.77 -5.86 -15.25
N LEU A 89 13.04 -6.12 -15.56
CA LEU A 89 13.76 -5.62 -16.71
C LEU A 89 13.16 -6.11 -18.04
N SER A 90 12.54 -7.29 -18.06
CA SER A 90 11.87 -7.82 -19.26
C SER A 90 10.75 -6.91 -19.77
N LEU A 91 10.15 -6.13 -18.88
CA LEU A 91 9.13 -5.14 -19.19
C LEU A 91 9.72 -3.80 -19.68
N LYS A 92 11.04 -3.68 -19.77
CA LYS A 92 11.78 -2.47 -20.23
C LYS A 92 11.28 -1.19 -19.52
N PRO A 93 11.26 -1.16 -18.18
CA PRO A 93 10.78 0.01 -17.45
C PRO A 93 11.75 1.19 -17.61
N THR A 94 11.19 2.40 -17.65
CA THR A 94 11.97 3.65 -17.52
C THR A 94 11.99 4.14 -16.07
N LEU A 95 10.98 3.73 -15.29
CA LEU A 95 10.82 4.06 -13.87
C LEU A 95 10.26 2.84 -13.13
N VAL A 96 10.85 2.54 -11.98
CA VAL A 96 10.33 1.57 -11.02
C VAL A 96 10.02 2.31 -9.72
N ILE A 97 8.82 2.10 -9.18
CA ILE A 97 8.41 2.67 -7.90
C ILE A 97 8.00 1.53 -6.97
N GLY A 98 8.58 1.49 -5.79
CA GLY A 98 8.29 0.46 -4.79
C GLY A 98 8.48 0.97 -3.38
N ARG A 99 8.09 0.15 -2.38
CA ARG A 99 8.32 0.47 -0.97
C ARG A 99 9.80 0.36 -0.61
N GLU A 100 10.25 1.14 0.37
CA GLU A 100 11.65 1.08 0.88
C GLU A 100 12.05 -0.27 1.48
N ASP A 101 11.08 -1.11 1.83
CA ASP A 101 11.27 -2.44 2.42
C ASP A 101 11.10 -3.60 1.42
N VAL A 102 11.07 -3.35 0.10
CA VAL A 102 11.03 -4.41 -0.94
C VAL A 102 12.20 -5.39 -0.79
N ARG A 103 11.97 -6.64 -1.19
CA ARG A 103 12.95 -7.73 -1.07
C ARG A 103 13.06 -8.54 -2.38
N PRO A 104 14.24 -9.10 -2.66
CA PRO A 104 15.52 -8.83 -2.00
C PRO A 104 16.05 -7.43 -2.35
N LYS A 105 16.85 -6.82 -1.46
CA LYS A 105 17.36 -5.44 -1.67
C LYS A 105 18.29 -5.35 -2.89
N GLU A 106 18.97 -6.42 -3.20
CA GLU A 106 19.89 -6.55 -4.35
C GLU A 106 19.18 -6.29 -5.69
N VAL A 107 17.87 -6.53 -5.76
CA VAL A 107 17.07 -6.24 -6.96
C VAL A 107 17.09 -4.74 -7.27
N VAL A 108 16.97 -3.89 -6.26
CA VAL A 108 17.01 -2.42 -6.43
C VAL A 108 18.35 -2.00 -7.05
N GLU A 109 19.46 -2.52 -6.50
CA GLU A 109 20.80 -2.22 -7.02
C GLU A 109 21.00 -2.73 -8.46
N GLN A 110 20.45 -3.91 -8.78
CA GLN A 110 20.52 -4.47 -10.13
C GLN A 110 19.76 -3.60 -11.15
N LEU A 111 18.56 -3.12 -10.79
CA LEU A 111 17.78 -2.21 -11.62
C LEU A 111 18.50 -0.87 -11.85
N GLU A 112 19.07 -0.30 -10.78
CA GLU A 112 19.83 0.95 -10.87
C GLU A 112 21.11 0.79 -11.74
N ARG A 113 21.84 -0.32 -11.61
CA ARG A 113 22.98 -0.65 -12.47
C ARG A 113 22.59 -0.85 -13.94
N ALA A 114 21.37 -1.30 -14.20
CA ALA A 114 20.82 -1.39 -15.55
C ALA A 114 20.34 -0.04 -16.12
N GLY A 115 20.51 1.06 -15.36
CA GLY A 115 20.14 2.40 -15.81
C GLY A 115 18.68 2.76 -15.61
N VAL A 116 17.91 1.94 -14.87
CA VAL A 116 16.51 2.22 -14.56
C VAL A 116 16.42 3.16 -13.35
N ALA A 117 15.58 4.20 -13.44
CA ALA A 117 15.27 5.04 -12.29
C ALA A 117 14.45 4.24 -11.28
N VAL A 118 14.93 4.12 -10.03
CA VAL A 118 14.22 3.41 -8.96
C VAL A 118 13.94 4.38 -7.82
N VAL A 119 12.66 4.69 -7.62
CA VAL A 119 12.17 5.56 -6.54
C VAL A 119 11.54 4.71 -5.46
N LEU A 120 12.08 4.74 -4.25
CA LEU A 120 11.51 4.04 -3.11
C LEU A 120 10.65 4.99 -2.28
N VAL A 121 9.43 4.54 -1.95
CA VAL A 121 8.45 5.30 -1.17
C VAL A 121 8.39 4.81 0.27
N PRO A 122 7.99 5.69 1.23
CA PRO A 122 7.89 5.30 2.64
C PRO A 122 6.96 4.11 2.87
N ALA A 123 7.38 3.22 3.77
CA ALA A 123 6.58 2.06 4.21
C ALA A 123 5.88 2.29 5.56
N THR A 124 6.06 3.44 6.19
CA THR A 124 5.52 3.77 7.52
C THR A 124 4.00 3.69 7.54
N PRO A 125 3.38 2.83 8.40
CA PRO A 125 1.93 2.64 8.46
C PRO A 125 1.27 3.72 9.32
N SER A 126 1.23 4.94 8.81
CA SER A 126 0.61 6.09 9.47
C SER A 126 -0.03 7.04 8.43
N VAL A 127 -0.89 7.94 8.90
CA VAL A 127 -1.47 8.99 8.05
C VAL A 127 -0.38 9.83 7.39
N GLU A 128 0.64 10.23 8.15
CA GLU A 128 1.75 11.01 7.60
C GLU A 128 2.59 10.20 6.61
N GLY A 129 2.78 8.89 6.88
CA GLY A 129 3.42 7.98 5.94
C GLY A 129 2.62 7.85 4.63
N ALA A 130 1.29 7.77 4.70
CA ALA A 130 0.42 7.75 3.51
C ALA A 130 0.53 9.05 2.71
N LYS A 131 0.50 10.22 3.37
CA LYS A 131 0.69 11.52 2.71
C LYS A 131 2.07 11.63 2.06
N ALA A 132 3.12 11.23 2.76
CA ALA A 132 4.49 11.23 2.24
C ALA A 132 4.60 10.31 1.01
N LYS A 133 3.99 9.11 1.05
CA LYS A 133 3.95 8.19 -0.07
C LYS A 133 3.26 8.82 -1.29
N ILE A 134 2.07 9.42 -1.11
CA ILE A 134 1.35 10.11 -2.20
C ILE A 134 2.22 11.19 -2.82
N ARG A 135 2.88 12.03 -2.01
CA ARG A 135 3.75 13.10 -2.49
C ARG A 135 4.96 12.56 -3.26
N THR A 136 5.63 11.54 -2.73
CA THR A 136 6.80 10.94 -3.39
C THR A 136 6.42 10.33 -4.74
N VAL A 137 5.31 9.58 -4.81
CA VAL A 137 4.82 9.02 -6.09
C VAL A 137 4.45 10.15 -7.06
N ALA A 138 3.74 11.18 -6.60
CA ALA A 138 3.34 12.30 -7.44
C ALA A 138 4.54 13.08 -8.00
N GLN A 139 5.58 13.31 -7.18
CA GLN A 139 6.84 13.87 -7.63
C GLN A 139 7.51 12.99 -8.67
N ALA A 140 7.56 11.66 -8.42
CA ALA A 140 8.20 10.70 -9.32
C ALA A 140 7.54 10.61 -10.71
N VAL A 141 6.28 11.03 -10.84
CA VAL A 141 5.55 11.01 -12.13
C VAL A 141 5.17 12.41 -12.63
N GLY A 142 5.72 13.48 -12.02
CA GLY A 142 5.45 14.86 -12.44
C GLY A 142 3.99 15.30 -12.26
N ARG A 143 3.28 14.76 -11.24
CA ARG A 143 1.87 15.04 -10.93
C ARG A 143 1.71 15.67 -9.54
N VAL A 144 2.56 16.62 -9.19
CA VAL A 144 2.62 17.22 -7.84
C VAL A 144 1.29 17.85 -7.43
N GLU A 145 0.65 18.61 -8.29
CA GLU A 145 -0.64 19.26 -7.98
C GLU A 145 -1.76 18.23 -7.72
N GLN A 146 -1.81 17.18 -8.55
CA GLN A 146 -2.75 16.08 -8.37
C GLN A 146 -2.46 15.32 -7.07
N GLY A 147 -1.18 15.11 -6.73
CA GLY A 147 -0.77 14.51 -5.47
C GLY A 147 -1.24 15.32 -4.26
N GLU A 148 -1.07 16.65 -4.27
CA GLU A 148 -1.59 17.51 -3.20
C GLU A 148 -3.11 17.51 -3.16
N ALA A 149 -3.80 17.35 -4.29
CA ALA A 149 -5.25 17.18 -4.31
C ALA A 149 -5.69 15.88 -3.62
N LEU A 150 -4.98 14.77 -3.83
CA LEU A 150 -5.23 13.50 -3.13
C LEU A 150 -4.95 13.63 -1.63
N VAL A 151 -3.87 14.30 -1.22
CA VAL A 151 -3.58 14.56 0.20
C VAL A 151 -4.70 15.37 0.85
N ARG A 152 -5.18 16.44 0.20
CA ARG A 152 -6.31 17.22 0.71
C ARG A 152 -7.61 16.41 0.79
N ALA A 153 -7.84 15.47 -0.13
CA ALA A 153 -8.98 14.56 -0.06
C ALA A 153 -8.88 13.66 1.18
N LEU A 154 -7.75 13.02 1.39
CA LEU A 154 -7.48 12.21 2.59
C LEU A 154 -7.69 13.03 3.89
N GLU A 155 -7.20 14.27 3.93
CA GLU A 155 -7.36 15.13 5.11
C GLU A 155 -8.82 15.47 5.38
N ARG A 156 -9.62 15.72 4.34
CA ARG A 156 -11.07 15.94 4.49
C ARG A 156 -11.77 14.70 5.04
N ASP A 157 -11.44 13.52 4.53
CA ASP A 157 -12.04 12.27 4.99
C ASP A 157 -11.70 12.00 6.47
N LEU A 158 -10.46 12.29 6.89
CA LEU A 158 -10.05 12.20 8.28
C LEU A 158 -10.79 13.21 9.20
N LEU A 159 -11.07 14.41 8.70
CA LEU A 159 -11.88 15.39 9.45
C LEU A 159 -13.33 14.90 9.59
N LEU A 160 -13.92 14.35 8.52
CA LEU A 160 -15.26 13.76 8.58
C LEU A 160 -15.31 12.59 9.56
N LEU A 161 -14.31 11.72 9.54
CA LEU A 161 -14.20 10.62 10.48
C LEU A 161 -14.14 11.11 11.94
N LYS A 162 -13.32 12.13 12.23
CA LYS A 162 -13.25 12.74 13.56
C LYS A 162 -14.58 13.35 14.01
N ALA A 163 -15.27 14.06 13.10
CA ALA A 163 -16.58 14.63 13.39
C ALA A 163 -17.63 13.55 13.68
N PHE A 164 -17.65 12.47 12.88
CA PHE A 164 -18.50 11.31 13.10
C PHE A 164 -18.24 10.65 14.47
N GLN A 165 -16.97 10.44 14.81
CA GLN A 165 -16.58 9.88 16.11
C GLN A 165 -17.03 10.77 17.27
N ALA A 166 -16.87 12.10 17.17
CA ALA A 166 -17.30 13.02 18.22
C ALA A 166 -18.81 12.94 18.50
N GLN A 167 -19.62 12.62 17.48
CA GLN A 167 -21.09 12.52 17.60
C GLN A 167 -21.56 11.13 18.04
N HIS A 168 -20.80 10.07 17.71
CA HIS A 168 -21.25 8.68 17.84
C HIS A 168 -20.35 7.83 18.74
N ALA A 169 -19.27 8.38 19.31
CA ALA A 169 -18.37 7.61 20.14
C ALA A 169 -19.10 7.01 21.35
N PRO A 170 -19.00 5.70 21.58
CA PRO A 170 -19.50 5.10 22.79
C PRO A 170 -18.78 5.68 24.02
N LYS A 171 -19.41 5.58 25.19
CA LYS A 171 -18.76 5.93 26.47
C LYS A 171 -17.57 4.97 26.70
N GLY A 172 -16.38 5.39 26.29
CA GLY A 172 -15.14 4.62 26.32
C GLY A 172 -14.78 3.97 24.97
N ARG A 173 -13.49 3.67 24.80
CA ARG A 173 -12.97 3.01 23.61
C ARG A 173 -13.01 1.49 23.83
N LEU A 174 -13.50 0.74 22.84
CA LEU A 174 -13.53 -0.72 22.88
C LEU A 174 -12.13 -1.27 22.64
N LYS A 175 -11.74 -2.29 23.41
CA LYS A 175 -10.53 -3.06 23.17
C LYS A 175 -10.73 -4.00 21.99
N ALA A 176 -9.99 -3.77 20.92
CA ALA A 176 -10.04 -4.55 19.69
C ALA A 176 -8.78 -5.38 19.48
N LEU A 177 -8.95 -6.62 19.04
CA LEU A 177 -7.86 -7.50 18.66
C LEU A 177 -7.91 -7.76 17.17
N PHE A 178 -6.85 -7.43 16.44
CA PHE A 178 -6.75 -7.80 15.04
C PHE A 178 -6.09 -9.17 14.90
N LEU A 179 -6.81 -10.10 14.23
CA LEU A 179 -6.29 -11.42 13.86
C LEU A 179 -6.06 -11.48 12.35
N TYR A 180 -4.82 -11.73 11.96
CA TYR A 180 -4.46 -11.95 10.57
C TYR A 180 -4.54 -13.45 10.25
N LEU A 181 -5.55 -13.82 9.48
CA LEU A 181 -5.88 -15.19 9.13
C LEU A 181 -5.50 -15.41 7.66
N ARG A 182 -4.67 -16.39 7.36
CA ARG A 182 -4.27 -16.74 5.97
C ARG A 182 -4.81 -18.12 5.53
N SER A 183 -4.86 -19.04 6.46
CA SER A 183 -5.38 -20.40 6.26
C SER A 183 -5.59 -21.05 7.63
N PRO A 184 -6.31 -22.19 7.72
CA PRO A 184 -6.33 -23.00 8.93
C PRO A 184 -4.88 -23.31 9.37
N GLY A 185 -4.52 -22.92 10.60
CA GLY A 185 -3.18 -23.13 11.16
C GLY A 185 -2.15 -22.00 10.87
N THR A 186 -2.46 -21.01 10.03
CA THR A 186 -1.59 -19.84 9.79
C THR A 186 -2.31 -18.57 10.27
N THR A 187 -2.23 -18.35 11.57
CA THR A 187 -2.93 -17.27 12.28
C THR A 187 -1.96 -16.44 13.08
N TYR A 188 -2.13 -15.11 13.04
CA TYR A 188 -1.29 -14.15 13.75
C TYR A 188 -2.14 -13.17 14.55
N VAL A 189 -1.61 -12.74 15.68
CA VAL A 189 -2.07 -11.56 16.43
C VAL A 189 -1.21 -10.38 15.98
N CYS A 190 -1.84 -9.30 15.53
CA CYS A 190 -1.13 -8.09 15.14
C CYS A 190 -1.23 -7.03 16.22
N GLY A 191 -0.11 -6.41 16.55
CA GLY A 191 0.05 -5.39 17.57
C GLY A 191 0.56 -4.07 17.02
N GLU A 192 1.21 -3.31 17.88
CA GLU A 192 1.77 -2.00 17.60
C GLU A 192 2.70 -2.02 16.37
N GLY A 193 2.64 -0.99 15.53
CA GLY A 193 3.44 -0.87 14.31
C GLY A 193 2.83 -1.55 13.08
N SER A 194 1.77 -2.36 13.25
CA SER A 194 1.08 -2.96 12.10
C SER A 194 0.00 -2.03 11.53
N THR A 195 -0.19 -2.07 10.22
CA THR A 195 -1.19 -1.25 9.51
C THR A 195 -2.61 -1.45 10.04
N PRO A 196 -3.11 -2.69 10.27
CA PRO A 196 -4.46 -2.89 10.80
C PRO A 196 -4.70 -2.22 12.15
N VAL A 197 -3.70 -2.25 13.04
CA VAL A 197 -3.80 -1.59 14.34
C VAL A 197 -3.87 -0.07 14.18
N GLY A 198 -3.12 0.50 13.24
CA GLY A 198 -3.23 1.91 12.88
C GLY A 198 -4.63 2.28 12.40
N VAL A 199 -5.25 1.45 11.56
CA VAL A 199 -6.65 1.66 11.10
C VAL A 199 -7.64 1.52 12.24
N MET A 200 -7.48 0.53 13.13
CA MET A 200 -8.31 0.40 14.33
C MET A 200 -8.23 1.64 15.22
N ALA A 201 -7.03 2.20 15.41
CA ALA A 201 -6.83 3.43 16.18
C ALA A 201 -7.55 4.64 15.54
N LEU A 202 -7.52 4.76 14.20
CA LEU A 202 -8.28 5.76 13.45
C LEU A 202 -9.79 5.56 13.62
N ALA A 203 -10.26 4.31 13.73
CA ALA A 203 -11.66 3.98 14.01
C ALA A 203 -12.07 4.20 15.47
N GLY A 204 -11.17 4.68 16.34
CA GLY A 204 -11.46 4.94 17.75
C GLY A 204 -11.42 3.70 18.64
N LEU A 205 -10.76 2.63 18.20
CA LEU A 205 -10.56 1.41 18.97
C LEU A 205 -9.20 1.41 19.68
N ASP A 206 -9.13 0.78 20.85
CA ASP A 206 -7.88 0.53 21.56
C ASP A 206 -7.33 -0.85 21.19
N ASN A 207 -6.02 -0.91 20.93
CA ASN A 207 -5.37 -2.19 20.64
C ASN A 207 -5.34 -3.07 21.89
N ALA A 208 -5.97 -4.25 21.83
CA ALA A 208 -5.96 -5.24 22.91
C ALA A 208 -4.64 -6.03 23.00
N ALA A 209 -3.86 -6.11 21.91
CA ALA A 209 -2.60 -6.85 21.84
C ALA A 209 -1.44 -6.03 22.48
N GLN A 210 -1.53 -5.75 23.78
CA GLN A 210 -0.51 -4.99 24.49
C GLN A 210 0.82 -5.73 24.50
N GLY A 211 1.94 -4.99 24.27
CA GLY A 211 3.29 -5.56 24.25
C GLY A 211 3.64 -6.38 23.00
N ILE A 212 2.70 -6.58 22.07
CA ILE A 212 2.97 -7.21 20.77
C ILE A 212 3.33 -6.12 19.77
N ARG A 213 4.48 -6.26 19.13
CA ARG A 213 4.91 -5.44 17.99
C ARG A 213 4.80 -6.24 16.70
N GLU A 214 4.35 -5.56 15.63
CA GLU A 214 4.07 -6.18 14.34
C GLU A 214 3.05 -7.33 14.47
N CYS A 215 3.14 -8.36 13.64
CA CYS A 215 2.31 -9.55 13.74
C CYS A 215 3.14 -10.73 14.23
N LYS A 216 2.65 -11.42 15.27
CA LYS A 216 3.27 -12.61 15.86
C LYS A 216 2.34 -13.81 15.73
N PRO A 217 2.88 -15.04 15.63
CA PRO A 217 2.06 -16.24 15.63
C PRO A 217 1.07 -16.23 16.81
N MET A 218 -0.18 -16.57 16.51
CA MET A 218 -1.26 -16.59 17.51
C MET A 218 -1.08 -17.78 18.47
N THR A 219 -1.21 -17.51 19.78
CA THR A 219 -1.36 -18.56 20.79
C THR A 219 -2.66 -18.34 21.56
N ALA A 220 -3.21 -19.41 22.16
CA ALA A 220 -4.41 -19.30 23.01
C ALA A 220 -4.21 -18.30 24.14
N GLU A 221 -3.04 -18.33 24.80
CA GLU A 221 -2.70 -17.44 25.89
C GLU A 221 -2.69 -15.98 25.44
N SER A 222 -2.09 -15.67 24.27
CA SER A 222 -2.02 -14.30 23.74
C SER A 222 -3.39 -13.72 23.45
N VAL A 223 -4.32 -14.54 22.96
CA VAL A 223 -5.71 -14.14 22.65
C VAL A 223 -6.52 -13.95 23.93
N VAL A 224 -6.45 -14.91 24.86
CA VAL A 224 -7.17 -14.83 26.15
C VAL A 224 -6.66 -13.67 27.00
N ALA A 225 -5.34 -13.48 27.08
CA ALA A 225 -4.74 -12.40 27.85
C ALA A 225 -5.11 -11.01 27.32
N ALA A 226 -5.27 -10.87 26.00
CA ALA A 226 -5.68 -9.63 25.35
C ALA A 226 -7.10 -9.18 25.77
N ARG A 227 -7.99 -10.11 26.18
CA ARG A 227 -9.38 -9.85 26.59
C ARG A 227 -10.11 -8.88 25.65
N PRO A 228 -10.13 -9.12 24.33
CA PRO A 228 -10.76 -8.21 23.39
C PRO A 228 -12.27 -8.15 23.59
N GLU A 229 -12.87 -6.98 23.40
CA GLU A 229 -14.31 -6.75 23.37
C GLU A 229 -14.87 -6.86 21.95
N VAL A 230 -13.98 -6.72 20.93
CA VAL A 230 -14.28 -6.94 19.51
C VAL A 230 -13.05 -7.56 18.83
N ILE A 231 -13.29 -8.50 17.94
CA ILE A 231 -12.26 -9.07 17.05
C ILE A 231 -12.43 -8.45 15.68
N VAL A 232 -11.32 -7.99 15.11
CA VAL A 232 -11.26 -7.45 13.75
C VAL A 232 -10.45 -8.41 12.89
N VAL A 233 -10.96 -8.73 11.71
CA VAL A 233 -10.32 -9.65 10.75
C VAL A 233 -10.51 -9.14 9.33
N PHE A 234 -9.66 -9.56 8.41
CA PHE A 234 -9.95 -9.39 6.99
C PHE A 234 -11.05 -10.35 6.54
N LYS A 235 -11.93 -9.90 5.63
CA LYS A 235 -13.05 -10.67 5.09
C LYS A 235 -12.59 -12.01 4.52
N LYS A 236 -11.60 -12.00 3.62
CA LYS A 236 -11.01 -13.22 3.04
C LYS A 236 -10.38 -14.12 4.10
N GLY A 237 -9.74 -13.51 5.11
CA GLY A 237 -9.19 -14.26 6.23
C GLY A 237 -10.27 -15.01 7.01
N LEU A 238 -11.39 -14.36 7.30
CA LEU A 238 -12.53 -15.00 7.97
C LEU A 238 -13.11 -16.16 7.14
N GLU A 239 -13.28 -15.95 5.83
CA GLU A 239 -13.72 -16.99 4.89
C GLU A 239 -12.77 -18.20 4.88
N SER A 240 -11.45 -17.97 4.92
CA SER A 240 -10.43 -19.02 4.87
C SER A 240 -10.44 -19.97 6.05
N VAL A 241 -10.98 -19.55 7.20
CA VAL A 241 -11.11 -20.39 8.40
C VAL A 241 -12.52 -20.96 8.58
N GLY A 242 -13.42 -20.77 7.62
CA GLY A 242 -14.80 -21.27 7.69
C GLY A 242 -15.79 -20.32 8.35
N GLY A 243 -15.55 -19.02 8.20
CA GLY A 243 -16.43 -17.97 8.71
C GLY A 243 -16.37 -17.82 10.24
N LEU A 244 -17.44 -17.26 10.81
CA LEU A 244 -17.51 -17.00 12.25
C LEU A 244 -17.36 -18.26 13.08
N GLU A 245 -18.00 -19.35 12.68
CA GLU A 245 -17.92 -20.62 13.41
C GLU A 245 -16.49 -21.20 13.41
N GLY A 246 -15.78 -21.06 12.30
CA GLY A 246 -14.37 -21.46 12.23
C GLY A 246 -13.46 -20.57 13.06
N LEU A 247 -13.71 -19.27 13.06
CA LEU A 247 -12.98 -18.32 13.90
C LEU A 247 -13.13 -18.65 15.39
N LEU A 248 -14.35 -18.95 15.85
CA LEU A 248 -14.61 -19.29 17.25
C LEU A 248 -13.94 -20.59 17.70
N LYS A 249 -13.59 -21.48 16.76
CA LYS A 249 -12.83 -22.72 17.05
C LYS A 249 -11.33 -22.49 17.17
N LEU A 250 -10.82 -21.31 16.77
CA LEU A 250 -9.40 -21.01 16.92
C LEU A 250 -9.03 -20.93 18.41
N PRO A 251 -7.80 -21.33 18.78
CA PRO A 251 -7.36 -21.41 20.17
C PRO A 251 -7.56 -20.09 20.92
N GLY A 252 -8.27 -20.13 22.04
CA GLY A 252 -8.51 -19.00 22.91
C GLY A 252 -9.61 -18.03 22.48
N VAL A 253 -10.08 -18.05 21.24
CA VAL A 253 -11.02 -17.05 20.70
C VAL A 253 -12.37 -17.10 21.42
N ALA A 254 -13.00 -18.29 21.54
CA ALA A 254 -14.30 -18.45 22.18
C ALA A 254 -14.30 -18.06 23.68
N GLN A 255 -13.12 -18.03 24.32
CA GLN A 255 -12.96 -17.72 25.74
C GLN A 255 -12.76 -16.21 26.00
N THR A 256 -12.78 -15.39 24.96
CA THR A 256 -12.68 -13.92 25.06
C THR A 256 -14.08 -13.29 25.17
N PRO A 257 -14.19 -12.08 25.76
CA PRO A 257 -15.44 -11.32 25.75
C PRO A 257 -16.03 -11.11 24.34
N ALA A 258 -15.15 -10.92 23.34
CA ALA A 258 -15.57 -10.82 21.94
C ALA A 258 -16.10 -12.14 21.39
N GLY A 259 -15.44 -13.25 21.70
CA GLY A 259 -15.86 -14.59 21.27
C GLY A 259 -17.19 -15.00 21.86
N GLU A 260 -17.36 -14.85 23.19
CA GLU A 260 -18.62 -15.13 23.91
C GLU A 260 -19.81 -14.35 23.33
N LYS A 261 -19.60 -13.07 22.99
CA LYS A 261 -20.61 -12.17 22.41
C LYS A 261 -20.67 -12.22 20.88
N ARG A 262 -19.83 -13.04 20.25
CA ARG A 262 -19.72 -13.16 18.78
C ARG A 262 -19.49 -11.81 18.09
N LYS A 263 -18.81 -10.88 18.79
CA LYS A 263 -18.48 -9.55 18.27
C LYS A 263 -17.26 -9.59 17.35
N VAL A 264 -17.52 -9.79 16.08
CA VAL A 264 -16.53 -9.82 15.02
C VAL A 264 -16.86 -8.78 13.95
N VAL A 265 -15.88 -7.99 13.57
CA VAL A 265 -15.96 -7.00 12.49
C VAL A 265 -15.01 -7.41 11.39
N THR A 266 -15.48 -7.38 10.16
CA THR A 266 -14.63 -7.62 8.99
C THR A 266 -14.19 -6.32 8.36
N MET A 267 -12.93 -6.25 7.97
CA MET A 267 -12.37 -5.23 7.08
C MET A 267 -12.17 -5.84 5.70
N ASP A 268 -12.38 -5.05 4.67
CA ASP A 268 -11.93 -5.44 3.34
C ASP A 268 -10.40 -5.29 3.29
N ASP A 269 -9.71 -6.27 2.72
CA ASP A 269 -8.26 -6.26 2.58
C ASP A 269 -7.78 -5.51 1.32
N LEU A 270 -8.72 -4.99 0.54
CA LEU A 270 -8.47 -4.23 -0.69
C LEU A 270 -8.72 -2.72 -0.53
N TYR A 271 -9.42 -2.29 0.54
CA TYR A 271 -9.83 -0.89 0.75
C TYR A 271 -9.43 -0.39 2.13
#